data_4ca92b70cd341f4f3b322dd705666fbd
#
_entry.id   4ca92b70cd341f4f3b322dd705666fbd
#
_cell.length_a   1.000
_cell.length_b   1.000
_cell.length_c   1.000
_cell.angle_alpha   90.00
_cell.angle_beta   90.00
_cell.angle_gamma   90.00
#
_symmetry.space_group_name_H-M   'P 1'
#
loop_
_entity.id
_entity.type
_entity.pdbx_description
1 polymer ?
#
loop_
_entity_poly.entity_id
_entity_poly.type
_entity_poly.pdbx_seq_one_letter_code
_entity_poly.pdbx_strand_id
1 'polypeptide(L)'
;MITEPAGKTYSAVSDGSGGSSADSFFEEVYVDSTGEFFVVKLKGQTEAISIPIVKDLLCEITEPETGMKNGYWEIGYGKTATTTVKVKGENIIVTAPAGWVATVSEADEMTNVATLSITAPANAMSTRATADNGSDVTVQVNKGASWAVAKIQVKAIQVVDSYYALYNSGATFTVNGIEVNNTKFENATYIDSDQTITTPGIYFIKGGVTVNYNSTVNAANLLFIGDDSQNISTVAITGNYIRLRQNTETGHFLCKNIVFKAAEGFTNYLFTVYADESFANVAFDQCQIVLNGKPVSAITNDKRSIANFSMENSTIKITAVTQQFIINTSSNKNQDYGNVIFRNNTFYCPSGKVNQLVLFNGSASGIASLTIENNTFINLETNTGGYVNIGNLAKTSIKNNIFWTNTDGTGNVVIIRPQITSPTGDICADNLLYKTMTYNWQMFYGGKLPFEGAEELKALTSNPFDGGTFDLANGIFVPNAEYAEYGATN
;
A
#
# COMPACT_ATOMS: atom_id res chain seq x y z
N MET A 1 37.34 2.95 -16.02
CA MET A 1 35.91 2.64 -15.98
C MET A 1 35.75 1.13 -16.01
N ILE A 2 35.12 0.57 -15.00
CA ILE A 2 34.77 -0.86 -14.95
C ILE A 2 33.30 -0.96 -15.24
N THR A 3 32.91 -1.80 -16.17
CA THR A 3 31.49 -2.03 -16.48
C THR A 3 31.04 -3.28 -15.74
N GLU A 4 30.07 -3.16 -14.83
CA GLU A 4 29.37 -4.32 -14.26
C GLU A 4 28.58 -5.07 -15.34
N PRO A 5 28.27 -6.35 -15.15
CA PRO A 5 27.41 -7.13 -16.05
C PRO A 5 26.04 -6.52 -16.29
N ALA A 6 25.58 -5.60 -15.45
CA ALA A 6 24.32 -4.87 -15.56
C ALA A 6 24.44 -3.49 -16.25
N GLY A 7 25.52 -3.22 -16.96
CA GLY A 7 25.70 -1.94 -17.70
C GLY A 7 26.00 -0.73 -16.83
N LYS A 8 26.18 -0.86 -15.52
CA LYS A 8 26.63 0.23 -14.66
C LYS A 8 28.11 0.44 -14.81
N THR A 9 28.51 1.66 -15.13
CA THR A 9 29.92 2.05 -15.28
C THR A 9 30.42 2.63 -13.96
N TYR A 10 31.40 1.97 -13.35
CA TYR A 10 32.10 2.53 -12.19
C TYR A 10 33.41 3.18 -12.64
N SER A 11 33.65 4.41 -12.24
CA SER A 11 35.00 4.99 -12.30
C SER A 11 35.80 4.39 -11.16
N ALA A 12 36.66 3.48 -11.44
CA ALA A 12 37.73 3.15 -10.52
C ALA A 12 38.73 4.30 -10.50
N VAL A 13 38.73 5.03 -9.38
CA VAL A 13 39.68 6.07 -9.04
C VAL A 13 39.47 7.39 -9.79
N SER A 14 38.79 8.31 -9.19
CA SER A 14 39.25 9.68 -9.27
C SER A 14 40.55 9.75 -8.48
N ASP A 15 41.64 10.11 -9.11
CA ASP A 15 42.74 10.76 -8.45
C ASP A 15 42.22 12.05 -7.82
N GLY A 16 41.68 11.88 -6.62
CA GLY A 16 41.25 13.01 -5.83
C GLY A 16 42.46 13.88 -5.50
N SER A 17 42.69 14.86 -6.32
CA SER A 17 43.54 15.99 -5.92
C SER A 17 42.83 16.73 -4.81
N GLY A 18 43.15 16.39 -3.57
CA GLY A 18 42.70 17.14 -2.41
C GLY A 18 42.13 16.32 -1.27
N GLY A 19 42.93 15.55 -0.62
CA GLY A 19 42.62 14.92 0.66
C GLY A 19 43.72 14.00 1.07
N SER A 20 44.31 14.24 2.23
CA SER A 20 45.35 13.46 2.89
C SER A 20 45.31 11.98 2.58
N SER A 21 46.44 11.42 2.18
CA SER A 21 46.80 10.04 2.00
C SER A 21 46.08 9.05 2.91
N ALA A 22 44.83 8.67 2.58
CA ALA A 22 44.30 7.39 2.93
C ALA A 22 45.04 6.41 2.02
N ASP A 23 45.80 5.49 2.60
CA ASP A 23 46.57 4.48 1.89
C ASP A 23 45.66 3.75 0.92
N SER A 24 45.78 4.04 -0.39
CA SER A 24 45.16 3.25 -1.42
C SER A 24 45.63 1.79 -1.24
N PHE A 25 44.71 0.90 -1.01
CA PHE A 25 44.99 -0.53 -0.85
C PHE A 25 45.55 -1.13 -2.14
N PHE A 26 45.30 -0.45 -3.28
CA PHE A 26 45.75 -0.84 -4.60
C PHE A 26 46.96 0.00 -5.01
N GLU A 27 48.02 -0.67 -5.56
CA GLU A 27 49.17 -0.03 -6.18
C GLU A 27 48.87 0.30 -7.65
N GLU A 28 48.30 -0.66 -8.38
CA GLU A 28 47.90 -0.50 -9.78
C GLU A 28 46.59 -1.24 -10.06
N VAL A 29 45.78 -0.67 -10.95
CA VAL A 29 44.53 -1.27 -11.46
C VAL A 29 44.40 -0.90 -12.92
N TYR A 30 44.48 -1.88 -13.84
CA TYR A 30 44.37 -1.64 -15.27
C TYR A 30 43.80 -2.87 -16.00
N VAL A 31 43.41 -2.66 -17.25
CA VAL A 31 43.05 -3.75 -18.18
C VAL A 31 44.31 -4.11 -18.95
N ASP A 32 44.63 -5.38 -19.05
CA ASP A 32 45.81 -5.84 -19.75
C ASP A 32 45.78 -5.48 -21.27
N SER A 33 46.89 -5.61 -21.96
CA SER A 33 47.01 -5.26 -23.38
C SER A 33 46.17 -6.12 -24.32
N THR A 34 45.70 -7.30 -23.87
CA THR A 34 44.79 -8.16 -24.63
C THR A 34 43.33 -7.76 -24.45
N GLY A 35 43.02 -7.00 -23.39
CA GLY A 35 41.67 -6.67 -22.98
C GLY A 35 40.90 -7.88 -22.44
N GLU A 36 41.58 -8.92 -22.02
CA GLU A 36 41.01 -10.16 -21.49
C GLU A 36 41.07 -10.24 -19.97
N PHE A 37 41.95 -9.45 -19.34
CA PHE A 37 42.15 -9.48 -17.91
C PHE A 37 42.09 -8.07 -17.29
N PHE A 38 41.45 -8.00 -16.16
CA PHE A 38 41.53 -6.88 -15.23
C PHE A 38 42.63 -7.19 -14.22
N VAL A 39 43.71 -6.42 -14.25
CA VAL A 39 44.90 -6.67 -13.43
C VAL A 39 44.88 -5.74 -12.22
N VAL A 40 44.95 -6.30 -11.03
CA VAL A 40 44.98 -5.61 -9.75
C VAL A 40 46.27 -5.92 -9.03
N LYS A 41 47.06 -4.91 -8.70
CA LYS A 41 48.25 -5.04 -7.88
C LYS A 41 48.01 -4.37 -6.52
N LEU A 42 48.16 -5.14 -5.47
CA LEU A 42 48.05 -4.66 -4.09
C LEU A 42 49.36 -4.06 -3.61
N LYS A 43 49.32 -3.00 -2.82
CA LYS A 43 50.52 -2.43 -2.21
C LYS A 43 51.30 -3.46 -1.40
N GLY A 44 52.59 -3.54 -1.67
CA GLY A 44 53.48 -4.45 -0.98
C GLY A 44 53.43 -5.91 -1.46
N GLN A 45 52.70 -6.21 -2.52
CA GLN A 45 52.71 -7.50 -3.18
C GLN A 45 53.53 -7.45 -4.48
N THR A 46 54.33 -8.47 -4.72
CA THR A 46 55.16 -8.58 -5.93
C THR A 46 54.39 -9.11 -7.13
N GLU A 47 53.31 -9.85 -6.89
CA GLU A 47 52.47 -10.46 -7.92
C GLU A 47 51.16 -9.70 -8.07
N ALA A 48 50.74 -9.46 -9.32
CA ALA A 48 49.43 -8.91 -9.63
C ALA A 48 48.39 -10.02 -9.78
N ILE A 49 47.16 -9.72 -9.36
CA ILE A 49 46.00 -10.60 -9.51
C ILE A 49 45.39 -10.31 -10.87
N SER A 50 45.32 -11.29 -11.75
CA SER A 50 44.64 -11.18 -13.04
C SER A 50 43.21 -11.75 -12.93
N ILE A 51 42.21 -10.89 -13.12
CA ILE A 51 40.78 -11.24 -13.09
C ILE A 51 40.31 -11.26 -14.56
N PRO A 52 39.81 -12.38 -15.10
CA PRO A 52 39.41 -12.46 -16.49
C PRO A 52 38.17 -11.52 -16.74
N ILE A 53 38.27 -10.75 -17.83
CA ILE A 53 37.16 -9.94 -18.31
C ILE A 53 36.32 -10.80 -19.27
N VAL A 54 35.17 -11.23 -18.82
CA VAL A 54 34.28 -12.07 -19.62
C VAL A 54 33.42 -11.20 -20.51
N LYS A 55 33.91 -10.91 -21.73
CA LYS A 55 33.18 -10.06 -22.71
C LYS A 55 31.92 -10.71 -23.27
N ASP A 56 31.76 -12.01 -23.12
CA ASP A 56 30.69 -12.81 -23.69
C ASP A 56 29.76 -13.38 -22.64
N LEU A 57 29.56 -12.68 -21.53
CA LEU A 57 28.63 -13.05 -20.47
C LEU A 57 27.61 -11.94 -20.30
N LEU A 58 26.33 -12.27 -20.46
CA LEU A 58 25.20 -11.31 -20.31
C LEU A 58 24.06 -11.98 -19.57
N CYS A 59 23.49 -11.27 -18.62
CA CYS A 59 22.24 -11.63 -17.94
C CYS A 59 21.51 -10.35 -17.53
N GLU A 60 20.41 -10.03 -18.22
CA GLU A 60 19.64 -8.83 -17.98
C GLU A 60 18.16 -9.13 -18.18
N ILE A 61 17.33 -8.97 -17.13
CA ILE A 61 15.88 -9.13 -17.21
C ILE A 61 15.28 -7.78 -17.60
N THR A 62 14.44 -7.77 -18.64
CA THR A 62 13.66 -6.60 -19.01
C THR A 62 12.52 -6.44 -18.03
N GLU A 63 12.34 -5.24 -17.50
CA GLU A 63 11.21 -4.93 -16.63
C GLU A 63 9.90 -5.19 -17.38
N PRO A 64 8.94 -5.94 -16.79
CA PRO A 64 7.66 -6.21 -17.42
C PRO A 64 6.87 -4.92 -17.73
N GLU A 65 6.24 -4.86 -18.89
CA GLU A 65 5.43 -3.71 -19.28
C GLU A 65 4.17 -3.54 -18.41
N THR A 66 3.69 -4.61 -17.79
CA THR A 66 2.49 -4.64 -16.96
C THR A 66 2.69 -5.49 -15.71
N GLY A 67 1.92 -5.20 -14.66
CA GLY A 67 1.93 -5.97 -13.41
C GLY A 67 3.04 -5.59 -12.43
N MET A 68 3.90 -4.63 -12.76
CA MET A 68 4.85 -4.08 -11.80
C MET A 68 4.13 -3.16 -10.82
N LYS A 69 4.17 -3.50 -9.55
CA LYS A 69 3.59 -2.69 -8.48
C LYS A 69 4.52 -2.73 -7.26
N ASN A 70 4.86 -1.57 -6.74
CA ASN A 70 5.68 -1.43 -5.53
C ASN A 70 7.02 -2.20 -5.59
N GLY A 71 7.65 -2.26 -6.77
CA GLY A 71 8.90 -3.00 -6.98
C GLY A 71 8.74 -4.51 -7.18
N TYR A 72 7.52 -5.04 -7.11
CA TYR A 72 7.21 -6.45 -7.34
C TYR A 72 6.46 -6.64 -8.65
N TRP A 73 6.75 -7.71 -9.35
CA TRP A 73 5.90 -8.20 -10.43
C TRP A 73 4.77 -9.03 -9.82
N GLU A 74 3.58 -8.45 -9.77
CA GLU A 74 2.39 -9.10 -9.22
C GLU A 74 1.83 -10.10 -10.24
N ILE A 75 1.79 -11.39 -9.88
CA ILE A 75 1.30 -12.48 -10.72
C ILE A 75 0.19 -13.19 -9.98
N GLY A 76 -0.95 -13.35 -10.63
CA GLY A 76 -2.11 -14.03 -10.04
C GLY A 76 -1.80 -15.49 -9.67
N TYR A 77 -2.34 -15.99 -8.57
CA TYR A 77 -2.21 -17.40 -8.18
C TYR A 77 -2.54 -18.32 -9.34
N GLY A 78 -1.66 -19.29 -9.61
CA GLY A 78 -1.78 -20.24 -10.71
C GLY A 78 -1.65 -19.65 -12.11
N LYS A 79 -1.41 -18.36 -12.25
CA LYS A 79 -1.19 -17.71 -13.55
C LYS A 79 0.30 -17.69 -13.90
N THR A 80 0.57 -17.66 -15.21
CA THR A 80 1.91 -17.49 -15.77
C THR A 80 2.03 -16.11 -16.40
N ALA A 81 3.09 -15.41 -16.09
CA ALA A 81 3.45 -14.15 -16.73
C ALA A 81 4.81 -14.29 -17.42
N THR A 82 5.06 -13.50 -18.47
CA THR A 82 6.28 -13.58 -19.27
C THR A 82 6.90 -12.20 -19.47
N THR A 83 8.23 -12.16 -19.46
CA THR A 83 9.03 -11.01 -19.87
C THR A 83 10.23 -11.49 -20.67
N THR A 84 11.01 -10.57 -21.22
CA THR A 84 12.24 -10.92 -21.93
C THR A 84 13.46 -10.88 -20.99
N VAL A 85 14.42 -11.74 -21.28
CA VAL A 85 15.72 -11.74 -20.63
C VAL A 85 16.80 -11.85 -21.69
N LYS A 86 17.82 -11.01 -21.62
CA LYS A 86 19.02 -11.14 -22.46
C LYS A 86 20.00 -12.04 -21.75
N VAL A 87 20.38 -13.13 -22.40
CA VAL A 87 21.30 -14.13 -21.83
C VAL A 87 22.35 -14.52 -22.87
N LYS A 88 23.60 -14.51 -22.46
CA LYS A 88 24.73 -15.00 -23.27
C LYS A 88 25.71 -15.72 -22.36
N GLY A 89 25.98 -16.99 -22.66
CA GLY A 89 26.86 -17.87 -21.89
C GLY A 89 26.64 -19.32 -22.24
N GLU A 90 27.18 -20.23 -21.45
CA GLU A 90 27.13 -21.68 -21.71
C GLU A 90 25.97 -22.39 -21.02
N ASN A 91 25.65 -21.97 -19.80
CA ASN A 91 24.58 -22.56 -18.99
C ASN A 91 23.70 -21.49 -18.36
N ILE A 92 22.41 -21.68 -18.42
CA ILE A 92 21.40 -20.80 -17.77
C ILE A 92 20.79 -21.58 -16.61
N ILE A 93 20.85 -21.01 -15.41
CA ILE A 93 20.25 -21.55 -14.20
C ILE A 93 19.17 -20.59 -13.76
N VAL A 94 17.95 -21.10 -13.56
CA VAL A 94 16.83 -20.32 -13.07
C VAL A 94 16.44 -20.83 -11.68
N THR A 95 16.39 -19.94 -10.72
CA THR A 95 15.97 -20.25 -9.35
C THR A 95 14.71 -19.46 -9.02
N ALA A 96 13.67 -20.16 -8.58
CA ALA A 96 12.43 -19.58 -8.14
C ALA A 96 12.16 -19.90 -6.67
N PRO A 97 11.39 -19.07 -5.96
CA PRO A 97 10.98 -19.34 -4.59
C PRO A 97 10.11 -20.60 -4.47
N ALA A 98 9.96 -21.13 -3.27
CA ALA A 98 9.11 -22.30 -3.02
C ALA A 98 7.67 -22.09 -3.54
N GLY A 99 7.17 -23.04 -4.30
CA GLY A 99 5.84 -23.00 -4.91
C GLY A 99 5.76 -22.24 -6.23
N TRP A 100 6.77 -21.45 -6.60
CA TRP A 100 6.88 -20.80 -7.89
C TRP A 100 7.58 -21.68 -8.92
N VAL A 101 7.25 -21.49 -10.18
CA VAL A 101 7.96 -22.12 -11.29
C VAL A 101 8.46 -21.02 -12.23
N ALA A 102 9.76 -21.04 -12.53
CA ALA A 102 10.33 -20.12 -13.49
C ALA A 102 11.17 -20.87 -14.52
N THR A 103 11.06 -20.49 -15.79
CA THR A 103 11.79 -21.08 -16.91
C THR A 103 12.26 -19.99 -17.87
N VAL A 104 13.40 -20.22 -18.52
CA VAL A 104 13.92 -19.40 -19.62
C VAL A 104 13.91 -20.24 -20.88
N SER A 105 13.36 -19.70 -21.97
CA SER A 105 13.41 -20.35 -23.29
C SER A 105 14.82 -20.38 -23.87
N GLU A 106 15.02 -21.06 -24.99
CA GLU A 106 16.22 -20.86 -25.79
C GLU A 106 16.33 -19.40 -26.23
N ALA A 107 17.55 -18.84 -26.17
CA ALA A 107 17.81 -17.49 -26.63
C ALA A 107 17.97 -17.44 -28.15
N ASP A 108 17.47 -16.38 -28.75
CA ASP A 108 17.77 -16.09 -30.16
C ASP A 108 19.26 -15.81 -30.33
N GLU A 109 19.92 -16.52 -31.25
CA GLU A 109 21.37 -16.47 -31.43
C GLU A 109 21.90 -15.10 -31.88
N MET A 110 21.07 -14.29 -32.55
CA MET A 110 21.46 -12.97 -33.05
C MET A 110 21.27 -11.88 -32.03
N THR A 111 20.19 -11.95 -31.24
CA THR A 111 19.80 -10.90 -30.29
C THR A 111 20.15 -11.25 -28.85
N ASN A 112 20.45 -12.51 -28.54
CA ASN A 112 20.61 -13.08 -27.21
C ASN A 112 19.36 -12.92 -26.31
N VAL A 113 18.19 -12.72 -26.92
CA VAL A 113 16.92 -12.54 -26.18
C VAL A 113 16.23 -13.89 -26.04
N ALA A 114 15.83 -14.20 -24.82
CA ALA A 114 15.01 -15.33 -24.43
C ALA A 114 13.73 -14.85 -23.72
N THR A 115 12.77 -15.73 -23.56
CA THR A 115 11.57 -15.47 -22.77
C THR A 115 11.76 -16.05 -21.38
N LEU A 116 11.63 -15.23 -20.35
CA LEU A 116 11.50 -15.63 -18.95
C LEU A 116 10.01 -15.80 -18.65
N SER A 117 9.60 -17.03 -18.31
CA SER A 117 8.22 -17.36 -17.91
C SER A 117 8.19 -17.67 -16.43
N ILE A 118 7.31 -17.02 -15.68
CA ILE A 118 7.17 -17.19 -14.24
C ILE A 118 5.71 -17.54 -13.93
N THR A 119 5.52 -18.66 -13.22
CA THR A 119 4.20 -19.13 -12.77
C THR A 119 4.11 -18.99 -11.26
N ALA A 120 3.10 -18.29 -10.79
CA ALA A 120 2.80 -18.17 -9.36
C ALA A 120 2.25 -19.48 -8.78
N PRO A 121 2.38 -19.73 -7.45
CA PRO A 121 1.75 -20.86 -6.78
C PRO A 121 0.27 -20.95 -7.09
N ALA A 122 -0.29 -22.18 -7.13
CA ALA A 122 -1.70 -22.39 -7.49
C ALA A 122 -2.69 -21.81 -6.47
N ASN A 123 -2.29 -21.75 -5.20
CA ASN A 123 -3.10 -21.21 -4.10
C ASN A 123 -2.21 -20.48 -3.11
N ALA A 124 -2.79 -19.60 -2.29
CA ALA A 124 -2.13 -19.05 -1.12
C ALA A 124 -1.57 -20.19 -0.25
N MET A 125 -0.29 -20.17 0.03
CA MET A 125 0.31 -21.19 0.90
C MET A 125 -0.20 -20.95 2.33
N SER A 126 -0.72 -22.00 2.96
CA SER A 126 -1.34 -21.97 4.29
C SER A 126 -0.37 -21.63 5.44
N THR A 127 0.90 -21.52 5.14
CA THR A 127 1.93 -21.06 6.05
C THR A 127 2.43 -19.70 5.57
N ARG A 128 2.38 -18.72 6.42
CA ARG A 128 2.81 -17.32 6.29
C ARG A 128 4.29 -17.13 5.88
N ALA A 129 4.85 -18.06 5.14
CA ALA A 129 6.22 -18.08 4.72
C ALA A 129 6.36 -17.52 3.31
N THR A 130 6.90 -16.33 3.21
CA THR A 130 7.66 -15.77 2.06
C THR A 130 6.98 -15.62 0.70
N ALA A 131 5.95 -16.38 0.35
CA ALA A 131 5.30 -16.27 -0.97
C ALA A 131 4.41 -15.03 -1.09
N ASP A 132 3.82 -14.57 0.02
CA ASP A 132 2.93 -13.39 0.03
C ASP A 132 3.70 -12.07 0.19
N ASN A 133 4.97 -12.11 0.65
CA ASN A 133 5.78 -10.93 0.93
C ASN A 133 6.78 -10.57 -0.17
N GLY A 134 6.67 -11.21 -1.32
CA GLY A 134 7.62 -11.03 -2.43
C GLY A 134 8.88 -11.88 -2.26
N SER A 135 9.40 -12.35 -3.36
CA SER A 135 10.59 -13.20 -3.41
C SER A 135 11.32 -13.02 -4.74
N ASP A 136 12.64 -13.28 -4.73
CA ASP A 136 13.45 -13.15 -5.93
C ASP A 136 13.32 -14.38 -6.83
N VAL A 137 12.97 -14.18 -8.09
CA VAL A 137 13.31 -15.09 -9.18
C VAL A 137 14.67 -14.66 -9.72
N THR A 138 15.60 -15.59 -9.76
CA THR A 138 16.98 -15.32 -10.17
C THR A 138 17.30 -16.07 -11.44
N VAL A 139 17.86 -15.38 -12.43
CA VAL A 139 18.44 -15.96 -13.63
C VAL A 139 19.95 -15.80 -13.51
N GLN A 140 20.68 -16.89 -13.60
CA GLN A 140 22.15 -16.93 -13.60
C GLN A 140 22.64 -17.53 -14.90
N VAL A 141 23.61 -16.89 -15.52
CA VAL A 141 24.26 -17.37 -16.72
C VAL A 141 25.73 -17.64 -16.39
N ASN A 142 26.23 -18.82 -16.73
CA ASN A 142 27.60 -19.20 -16.48
C ASN A 142 28.40 -19.35 -17.78
N LYS A 143 29.70 -19.03 -17.72
CA LYS A 143 30.66 -19.33 -18.76
C LYS A 143 32.01 -19.70 -18.10
N GLY A 144 32.40 -20.99 -18.16
CA GLY A 144 33.51 -21.48 -17.38
C GLY A 144 33.33 -21.22 -15.87
N ALA A 145 34.30 -20.55 -15.24
CA ALA A 145 34.23 -20.16 -13.83
C ALA A 145 33.54 -18.81 -13.56
N SER A 146 33.13 -18.08 -14.61
CA SER A 146 32.50 -16.78 -14.50
C SER A 146 30.96 -16.88 -14.58
N TRP A 147 30.29 -15.97 -13.93
CA TRP A 147 28.81 -15.92 -13.94
C TRP A 147 28.29 -14.50 -13.89
N ALA A 148 27.08 -14.30 -14.44
CA ALA A 148 26.28 -13.10 -14.32
C ALA A 148 24.90 -13.46 -13.78
N VAL A 149 24.30 -12.55 -13.01
CA VAL A 149 23.00 -12.78 -12.37
C VAL A 149 22.12 -11.57 -12.58
N ALA A 150 20.86 -11.85 -12.93
CA ALA A 150 19.77 -10.87 -12.88
C ALA A 150 18.65 -11.40 -11.97
N LYS A 151 17.93 -10.49 -11.33
CA LYS A 151 16.85 -10.80 -10.40
C LYS A 151 15.63 -9.97 -10.73
N ILE A 152 14.45 -10.56 -10.49
CA ILE A 152 13.19 -9.86 -10.48
C ILE A 152 12.42 -10.28 -9.24
N GLN A 153 11.87 -9.30 -8.52
CA GLN A 153 11.03 -9.57 -7.36
C GLN A 153 9.62 -9.90 -7.82
N VAL A 154 9.04 -10.97 -7.31
CA VAL A 154 7.70 -11.44 -7.67
C VAL A 154 6.83 -11.55 -6.43
N LYS A 155 5.53 -11.29 -6.59
CA LYS A 155 4.53 -11.41 -5.54
C LYS A 155 3.30 -12.11 -6.10
N ALA A 156 2.83 -13.16 -5.43
CA ALA A 156 1.57 -13.81 -5.81
C ALA A 156 0.40 -13.01 -5.25
N ILE A 157 -0.56 -12.72 -6.12
CA ILE A 157 -1.77 -11.97 -5.74
C ILE A 157 -3.03 -12.74 -6.10
N GLN A 158 -4.12 -12.50 -5.36
CA GLN A 158 -5.43 -12.98 -5.76
C GLN A 158 -5.96 -12.08 -6.88
N VAL A 159 -5.89 -12.56 -8.11
CA VAL A 159 -6.53 -11.90 -9.25
C VAL A 159 -7.93 -12.47 -9.42
N VAL A 160 -8.89 -11.61 -9.43
CA VAL A 160 -10.28 -11.95 -9.75
C VAL A 160 -10.61 -11.29 -11.08
N ASP A 161 -10.75 -12.12 -12.12
CA ASP A 161 -11.06 -11.63 -13.47
C ASP A 161 -12.46 -11.00 -13.50
N SER A 162 -13.40 -11.50 -12.68
CA SER A 162 -14.74 -10.95 -12.52
C SER A 162 -15.36 -11.35 -11.18
N TYR A 163 -15.60 -10.38 -10.32
CA TYR A 163 -16.37 -10.58 -9.09
C TYR A 163 -17.83 -10.92 -9.38
N TYR A 164 -18.40 -10.39 -10.47
CA TYR A 164 -19.76 -10.71 -10.90
C TYR A 164 -19.90 -12.16 -11.36
N ALA A 165 -18.90 -12.67 -12.07
CA ALA A 165 -18.87 -14.08 -12.44
C ALA A 165 -18.79 -15.00 -11.22
N LEU A 166 -17.96 -14.66 -10.23
CA LEU A 166 -17.91 -15.38 -8.94
C LEU A 166 -19.27 -15.36 -8.24
N TYR A 167 -19.86 -14.19 -8.11
CA TYR A 167 -21.17 -14.01 -7.50
C TYR A 167 -22.23 -14.86 -8.20
N ASN A 168 -22.32 -14.84 -9.53
CA ASN A 168 -23.30 -15.61 -10.30
C ASN A 168 -23.10 -17.12 -10.22
N SER A 169 -21.86 -17.59 -10.05
CA SER A 169 -21.56 -19.01 -9.86
C SER A 169 -21.94 -19.53 -8.46
N GLY A 170 -22.39 -18.64 -7.55
CA GLY A 170 -22.62 -18.98 -6.15
C GLY A 170 -21.37 -19.03 -5.30
N ALA A 171 -20.20 -18.69 -5.87
CA ALA A 171 -18.97 -18.60 -5.12
C ALA A 171 -18.96 -17.36 -4.18
N THR A 172 -18.21 -17.47 -3.09
CA THR A 172 -18.08 -16.40 -2.10
C THR A 172 -16.76 -15.69 -2.26
N PHE A 173 -16.78 -14.37 -2.18
CA PHE A 173 -15.61 -13.52 -1.95
C PHE A 173 -15.83 -12.64 -0.72
N THR A 174 -14.83 -11.92 -0.28
CA THR A 174 -14.94 -11.09 0.94
C THR A 174 -14.66 -9.62 0.66
N VAL A 175 -15.25 -8.77 1.47
CA VAL A 175 -14.94 -7.35 1.62
C VAL A 175 -14.59 -7.13 3.09
N ASN A 176 -13.32 -6.96 3.41
CA ASN A 176 -12.81 -6.88 4.80
C ASN A 176 -13.39 -7.97 5.72
N GLY A 177 -13.36 -9.23 5.24
CA GLY A 177 -13.88 -10.38 5.99
C GLY A 177 -15.40 -10.57 5.93
N ILE A 178 -16.16 -9.65 5.34
CA ILE A 178 -17.60 -9.81 5.13
C ILE A 178 -17.82 -10.60 3.86
N GLU A 179 -18.45 -11.77 3.98
CA GLU A 179 -18.75 -12.64 2.84
C GLU A 179 -19.79 -12.03 1.92
N VAL A 180 -19.52 -12.07 0.63
CA VAL A 180 -20.41 -11.62 -0.46
C VAL A 180 -20.65 -12.79 -1.42
N ASN A 181 -21.90 -13.17 -1.59
CA ASN A 181 -22.38 -14.16 -2.54
C ASN A 181 -23.86 -13.90 -2.89
N ASN A 182 -24.39 -14.62 -3.86
CA ASN A 182 -25.76 -14.42 -4.36
C ASN A 182 -26.86 -14.91 -3.41
N THR A 183 -26.53 -15.68 -2.38
CA THR A 183 -27.48 -16.11 -1.35
C THR A 183 -27.66 -15.03 -0.27
N LYS A 184 -26.57 -14.37 0.10
CA LYS A 184 -26.57 -13.34 1.14
C LYS A 184 -27.01 -11.97 0.61
N PHE A 185 -26.67 -11.67 -0.63
CA PHE A 185 -26.95 -10.43 -1.31
C PHE A 185 -27.62 -10.73 -2.66
N GLU A 186 -28.94 -10.80 -2.66
CA GLU A 186 -29.73 -11.16 -3.85
C GLU A 186 -29.93 -9.95 -4.78
N ASN A 187 -30.29 -10.23 -6.05
CA ASN A 187 -30.70 -9.24 -7.04
C ASN A 187 -29.60 -8.20 -7.40
N ALA A 188 -28.37 -8.65 -7.59
CA ALA A 188 -27.31 -7.78 -8.04
C ALA A 188 -27.51 -7.31 -9.49
N THR A 189 -27.10 -6.09 -9.76
CA THR A 189 -27.12 -5.46 -11.07
C THR A 189 -25.68 -5.33 -11.59
N TYR A 190 -25.44 -5.76 -12.83
CA TYR A 190 -24.18 -5.49 -13.53
C TYR A 190 -24.27 -4.21 -14.33
N ILE A 191 -23.26 -3.36 -14.21
CA ILE A 191 -23.16 -2.06 -14.89
C ILE A 191 -21.97 -2.08 -15.83
N ASP A 192 -22.22 -2.01 -17.13
CA ASP A 192 -21.21 -2.14 -18.20
C ASP A 192 -20.89 -0.83 -18.92
N SER A 193 -21.58 0.26 -18.58
CA SER A 193 -21.40 1.58 -19.18
C SER A 193 -21.68 2.71 -18.17
N ASP A 194 -21.13 3.88 -18.45
CA ASP A 194 -21.31 5.07 -17.61
C ASP A 194 -22.77 5.44 -17.47
N GLN A 195 -23.24 5.58 -16.22
CA GLN A 195 -24.63 5.91 -15.95
C GLN A 195 -24.85 6.55 -14.58
N THR A 196 -26.08 7.04 -14.37
CA THR A 196 -26.54 7.54 -13.07
C THR A 196 -27.43 6.51 -12.40
N ILE A 197 -27.12 6.18 -11.14
CA ILE A 197 -27.94 5.32 -10.29
C ILE A 197 -28.69 6.19 -9.27
N THR A 198 -29.99 5.95 -9.15
CA THR A 198 -30.89 6.69 -8.26
C THR A 198 -31.50 5.85 -7.15
N THR A 199 -31.20 4.55 -7.10
CA THR A 199 -31.70 3.61 -6.09
C THR A 199 -30.57 2.90 -5.38
N PRO A 200 -30.69 2.56 -4.09
CA PRO A 200 -29.76 1.65 -3.43
C PRO A 200 -29.89 0.23 -3.99
N GLY A 201 -28.80 -0.51 -3.98
CA GLY A 201 -28.77 -1.89 -4.47
C GLY A 201 -27.39 -2.51 -4.38
N ILE A 202 -27.23 -3.62 -5.06
CA ILE A 202 -25.98 -4.36 -5.17
C ILE A 202 -25.48 -4.21 -6.61
N TYR A 203 -24.36 -3.55 -6.77
CA TYR A 203 -23.84 -3.15 -8.07
C TYR A 203 -22.45 -3.72 -8.30
N PHE A 204 -22.31 -4.50 -9.36
CA PHE A 204 -21.02 -4.87 -9.91
C PHE A 204 -20.75 -3.98 -11.11
N ILE A 205 -19.62 -3.29 -11.10
CA ILE A 205 -19.30 -2.24 -12.06
C ILE A 205 -18.11 -2.67 -12.90
N LYS A 206 -18.31 -2.78 -14.21
CA LYS A 206 -17.27 -3.13 -15.16
C LYS A 206 -16.06 -2.21 -15.02
N GLY A 207 -14.87 -2.76 -15.19
CA GLY A 207 -13.62 -2.02 -15.14
C GLY A 207 -13.62 -0.76 -16.03
N GLY A 208 -13.17 0.37 -15.45
CA GLY A 208 -13.10 1.68 -16.12
C GLY A 208 -14.43 2.44 -16.22
N VAL A 209 -15.56 1.84 -15.84
CA VAL A 209 -16.89 2.50 -15.88
C VAL A 209 -17.06 3.48 -14.72
N THR A 210 -17.71 4.60 -14.99
CA THR A 210 -18.08 5.62 -14.00
C THR A 210 -19.57 5.58 -13.70
N VAL A 211 -19.90 5.41 -12.43
CA VAL A 211 -21.26 5.49 -11.91
C VAL A 211 -21.43 6.77 -11.12
N ASN A 212 -22.44 7.57 -11.50
CA ASN A 212 -22.90 8.71 -10.73
C ASN A 212 -24.02 8.27 -9.78
N TYR A 213 -23.75 8.23 -8.49
CA TYR A 213 -24.78 7.86 -7.51
C TYR A 213 -25.51 9.08 -6.98
N ASN A 214 -26.83 9.12 -7.22
CA ASN A 214 -27.71 10.20 -6.80
C ASN A 214 -29.04 9.66 -6.27
N SER A 215 -29.05 9.13 -5.06
CA SER A 215 -30.25 8.57 -4.44
C SER A 215 -30.64 9.35 -3.19
N THR A 216 -31.92 9.59 -3.03
CA THR A 216 -32.54 10.10 -1.79
C THR A 216 -33.14 8.98 -0.94
N VAL A 217 -33.12 7.74 -1.44
CA VAL A 217 -33.68 6.57 -0.77
C VAL A 217 -32.70 6.05 0.27
N ASN A 218 -33.21 5.68 1.42
CA ASN A 218 -32.40 5.07 2.48
C ASN A 218 -31.94 3.67 2.08
N ALA A 219 -30.68 3.35 2.32
CA ALA A 219 -30.09 2.06 2.00
C ALA A 219 -30.02 1.17 3.24
N ALA A 220 -30.59 -0.03 3.17
CA ALA A 220 -30.29 -1.11 4.13
C ALA A 220 -29.06 -1.90 3.69
N ASN A 221 -28.97 -2.25 2.40
CA ASN A 221 -27.80 -2.83 1.79
C ASN A 221 -27.41 -2.01 0.55
N LEU A 222 -26.16 -1.61 0.47
CA LEU A 222 -25.60 -0.91 -0.67
C LEU A 222 -24.18 -1.45 -0.92
N LEU A 223 -23.98 -2.07 -2.06
CA LEU A 223 -22.71 -2.61 -2.47
C LEU A 223 -22.25 -1.98 -3.78
N PHE A 224 -21.00 -1.50 -3.81
CA PHE A 224 -20.30 -1.08 -5.02
C PHE A 224 -19.05 -1.93 -5.18
N ILE A 225 -19.08 -2.86 -6.12
CA ILE A 225 -17.99 -3.79 -6.39
C ILE A 225 -17.46 -3.51 -7.79
N GLY A 226 -16.23 -3.03 -7.90
CA GLY A 226 -15.52 -2.97 -9.18
C GLY A 226 -15.24 -4.41 -9.65
N ASP A 227 -15.77 -4.79 -10.79
CA ASP A 227 -15.84 -6.18 -11.24
C ASP A 227 -14.46 -6.78 -11.52
N ASP A 228 -13.57 -5.98 -12.09
CA ASP A 228 -12.20 -6.37 -12.44
C ASP A 228 -11.21 -5.87 -11.38
N SER A 229 -10.44 -6.77 -10.80
CA SER A 229 -9.43 -6.42 -9.78
C SER A 229 -8.23 -5.63 -10.35
N GLN A 230 -8.06 -5.58 -11.66
CA GLN A 230 -6.94 -4.89 -12.33
C GLN A 230 -7.34 -3.56 -12.97
N ASN A 231 -8.64 -3.34 -13.22
CA ASN A 231 -9.14 -2.12 -13.86
C ASN A 231 -10.21 -1.48 -12.99
N ILE A 232 -9.81 -0.49 -12.20
CA ILE A 232 -10.66 0.11 -11.16
C ILE A 232 -11.79 0.97 -11.76
N SER A 233 -13.00 0.79 -11.24
CA SER A 233 -14.20 1.55 -11.60
C SER A 233 -14.37 2.77 -10.71
N THR A 234 -15.19 3.74 -11.11
CA THR A 234 -15.45 4.95 -10.32
C THR A 234 -16.90 5.02 -9.85
N VAL A 235 -17.09 5.34 -8.57
CA VAL A 235 -18.38 5.76 -8.00
C VAL A 235 -18.26 7.19 -7.50
N ALA A 236 -18.96 8.10 -8.17
CA ALA A 236 -19.03 9.51 -7.82
C ALA A 236 -20.37 9.83 -7.13
N ILE A 237 -20.32 10.37 -5.92
CA ILE A 237 -21.53 10.80 -5.22
C ILE A 237 -21.92 12.16 -5.74
N THR A 238 -23.16 12.26 -6.30
CA THR A 238 -23.72 13.45 -6.91
C THR A 238 -25.04 13.83 -6.23
N GLY A 239 -25.37 15.09 -6.14
CA GLY A 239 -26.65 15.57 -5.62
C GLY A 239 -26.84 15.40 -4.12
N ASN A 240 -26.99 14.19 -3.61
CA ASN A 240 -27.19 13.89 -2.19
C ASN A 240 -26.18 12.87 -1.67
N TYR A 241 -25.90 12.93 -0.36
CA TYR A 241 -25.13 11.91 0.34
C TYR A 241 -25.89 10.59 0.45
N ILE A 242 -25.16 9.49 0.58
CA ILE A 242 -25.73 8.17 0.84
C ILE A 242 -26.35 8.15 2.25
N ARG A 243 -27.59 7.69 2.34
CA ARG A 243 -28.32 7.54 3.59
C ARG A 243 -28.39 6.08 3.97
N LEU A 244 -27.64 5.70 4.98
CA LEU A 244 -27.64 4.35 5.51
C LEU A 244 -28.72 4.26 6.60
N ARG A 245 -29.65 3.35 6.42
CA ARG A 245 -30.71 3.08 7.38
C ARG A 245 -30.94 1.59 7.54
N GLN A 246 -30.90 1.13 8.77
CA GLN A 246 -31.14 -0.26 9.10
C GLN A 246 -31.70 -0.38 10.52
N ASN A 247 -32.83 -1.05 10.64
CA ASN A 247 -33.50 -1.31 11.92
C ASN A 247 -33.01 -2.60 12.61
N THR A 248 -32.07 -3.31 12.01
CA THR A 248 -31.53 -4.58 12.51
C THR A 248 -30.01 -4.61 12.29
N GLU A 249 -29.32 -5.58 12.92
CA GLU A 249 -27.86 -5.74 12.84
C GLU A 249 -27.35 -6.26 11.49
N THR A 250 -28.11 -6.13 10.40
CA THR A 250 -27.82 -6.75 9.10
C THR A 250 -27.57 -5.78 7.97
N GLY A 251 -27.44 -4.48 8.24
CA GLY A 251 -27.17 -3.47 7.22
C GLY A 251 -25.71 -3.48 6.75
N HIS A 252 -25.51 -3.39 5.44
CA HIS A 252 -24.18 -3.40 4.84
C HIS A 252 -24.00 -2.26 3.83
N PHE A 253 -22.92 -1.48 4.01
CA PHE A 253 -22.38 -0.59 3.00
C PHE A 253 -20.97 -1.04 2.65
N LEU A 254 -20.80 -1.72 1.51
CA LEU A 254 -19.56 -2.35 1.13
C LEU A 254 -19.05 -1.79 -0.19
N CYS A 255 -17.79 -1.38 -0.19
CA CYS A 255 -17.08 -0.91 -1.38
C CYS A 255 -15.83 -1.76 -1.59
N LYS A 256 -15.65 -2.29 -2.79
CA LYS A 256 -14.45 -3.03 -3.16
C LYS A 256 -13.97 -2.67 -4.54
N ASN A 257 -12.66 -2.46 -4.67
CA ASN A 257 -11.99 -2.22 -5.96
C ASN A 257 -12.63 -1.08 -6.77
N ILE A 258 -12.92 0.05 -6.12
CA ILE A 258 -13.51 1.24 -6.76
C ILE A 258 -12.76 2.52 -6.36
N VAL A 259 -12.80 3.52 -7.24
CA VAL A 259 -12.58 4.91 -6.87
C VAL A 259 -13.86 5.47 -6.27
N PHE A 260 -13.85 5.82 -4.98
CA PHE A 260 -14.99 6.39 -4.28
C PHE A 260 -14.74 7.88 -4.01
N LYS A 261 -15.55 8.75 -4.56
CA LYS A 261 -15.36 10.20 -4.46
C LYS A 261 -16.66 10.98 -4.48
N ALA A 262 -16.59 12.23 -4.03
CA ALA A 262 -17.61 13.21 -4.33
C ALA A 262 -17.43 13.73 -5.77
N ALA A 263 -18.54 14.03 -6.46
CA ALA A 263 -18.51 14.74 -7.72
C ALA A 263 -18.02 16.18 -7.53
N GLU A 264 -17.60 16.82 -8.60
CA GLU A 264 -17.22 18.23 -8.60
C GLU A 264 -18.40 19.10 -8.13
N GLY A 265 -18.09 20.08 -7.26
CA GLY A 265 -19.12 20.96 -6.68
C GLY A 265 -19.97 20.33 -5.56
N PHE A 266 -19.76 19.05 -5.24
CA PHE A 266 -20.44 18.41 -4.11
C PHE A 266 -20.02 19.02 -2.77
N THR A 267 -20.97 19.43 -1.94
CA THR A 267 -20.70 20.23 -0.74
C THR A 267 -21.02 19.53 0.57
N ASN A 268 -21.43 18.26 0.51
CA ASN A 268 -21.85 17.49 1.68
C ASN A 268 -20.84 16.36 2.03
N TYR A 269 -21.10 15.55 3.02
CA TYR A 269 -20.39 14.30 3.34
C TYR A 269 -20.81 13.17 2.37
N LEU A 270 -20.01 12.14 2.23
CA LEU A 270 -20.28 11.06 1.27
C LEU A 270 -21.42 10.15 1.74
N PHE A 271 -21.45 9.79 3.03
CA PHE A 271 -22.56 9.03 3.60
C PHE A 271 -22.85 9.41 5.05
N THR A 272 -24.03 9.05 5.54
CA THR A 272 -24.41 9.10 6.97
C THR A 272 -25.33 7.95 7.34
N VAL A 273 -25.34 7.59 8.60
CA VAL A 273 -26.41 6.76 9.17
C VAL A 273 -27.64 7.67 9.36
N TYR A 274 -28.76 7.27 8.78
CA TYR A 274 -29.98 8.07 8.76
C TYR A 274 -30.97 7.60 9.85
N ALA A 275 -31.76 8.53 10.37
CA ALA A 275 -32.62 8.29 11.52
C ALA A 275 -31.85 8.01 12.84
N ASP A 276 -32.51 7.51 13.85
CA ASP A 276 -31.96 7.22 15.18
C ASP A 276 -31.54 5.76 15.29
N GLU A 277 -30.71 5.30 14.36
CA GLU A 277 -30.37 3.90 14.19
C GLU A 277 -28.85 3.68 14.16
N SER A 278 -28.42 2.47 14.52
CA SER A 278 -27.08 1.97 14.28
C SER A 278 -27.04 1.19 12.97
N PHE A 279 -25.94 1.31 12.22
CA PHE A 279 -25.70 0.59 10.99
C PHE A 279 -24.64 -0.48 11.23
N ALA A 280 -24.87 -1.71 10.74
CA ALA A 280 -24.04 -2.85 11.11
C ALA A 280 -22.63 -2.76 10.54
N ASN A 281 -22.49 -2.62 9.22
CA ASN A 281 -21.18 -2.73 8.60
C ASN A 281 -20.95 -1.67 7.51
N VAL A 282 -19.84 -0.97 7.61
CA VAL A 282 -19.30 -0.10 6.56
C VAL A 282 -17.88 -0.57 6.26
N ALA A 283 -17.63 -0.98 5.01
CA ALA A 283 -16.33 -1.51 4.63
C ALA A 283 -15.84 -0.95 3.29
N PHE A 284 -14.58 -0.54 3.25
CA PHE A 284 -13.83 -0.16 2.05
C PHE A 284 -12.63 -1.08 1.93
N ASP A 285 -12.54 -1.86 0.87
CA ASP A 285 -11.47 -2.83 0.60
C ASP A 285 -10.90 -2.61 -0.80
N GLN A 286 -9.60 -2.44 -0.91
CA GLN A 286 -8.91 -2.17 -2.17
C GLN A 286 -9.50 -0.97 -2.93
N CYS A 287 -9.92 0.06 -2.20
CA CYS A 287 -10.53 1.25 -2.77
C CYS A 287 -9.53 2.41 -2.90
N GLN A 288 -9.78 3.30 -3.85
CA GLN A 288 -9.19 4.62 -3.86
C GLN A 288 -10.24 5.65 -3.40
N ILE A 289 -10.01 6.29 -2.25
CA ILE A 289 -10.94 7.28 -1.70
C ILE A 289 -10.35 8.67 -1.92
N VAL A 290 -11.14 9.57 -2.55
CA VAL A 290 -10.69 10.94 -2.81
C VAL A 290 -11.40 11.90 -1.89
N LEU A 291 -10.64 12.56 -1.00
CA LEU A 291 -11.13 13.58 -0.07
C LEU A 291 -10.88 14.97 -0.66
N ASN A 292 -11.97 15.68 -0.91
CA ASN A 292 -11.96 17.00 -1.54
C ASN A 292 -12.56 18.12 -0.65
N GLY A 293 -12.44 17.99 0.67
CA GLY A 293 -12.88 18.99 1.64
C GLY A 293 -14.10 18.58 2.46
N LYS A 294 -14.65 17.39 2.21
CA LYS A 294 -15.82 16.89 2.94
C LYS A 294 -15.50 15.57 3.63
N PRO A 295 -16.08 15.29 4.81
CA PRO A 295 -15.88 14.03 5.49
C PRO A 295 -16.45 12.85 4.69
N VAL A 296 -15.83 11.68 4.83
CA VAL A 296 -16.38 10.43 4.30
C VAL A 296 -17.72 10.16 4.97
N SER A 297 -17.75 10.22 6.29
CA SER A 297 -18.99 10.12 7.06
C SER A 297 -19.16 11.29 8.01
N ALA A 298 -20.39 11.83 8.09
CA ALA A 298 -20.78 12.76 9.14
C ALA A 298 -22.00 12.25 9.88
N ILE A 299 -21.90 12.13 11.18
CA ILE A 299 -22.95 11.62 12.05
C ILE A 299 -23.27 12.68 13.09
N THR A 300 -24.50 13.17 13.08
CA THR A 300 -24.92 14.36 13.83
C THR A 300 -25.99 14.11 14.88
N ASN A 301 -26.44 12.86 15.04
CA ASN A 301 -27.45 12.49 16.02
C ASN A 301 -26.88 11.53 17.07
N ASP A 302 -27.22 11.69 18.33
CA ASP A 302 -26.71 10.94 19.49
C ASP A 302 -27.01 9.44 19.44
N LYS A 303 -28.05 9.04 18.73
CA LYS A 303 -28.48 7.65 18.64
C LYS A 303 -27.94 6.90 17.41
N ARG A 304 -27.07 7.55 16.66
CA ARG A 304 -26.53 6.99 15.41
C ARG A 304 -25.12 6.49 15.64
N SER A 305 -24.85 5.27 15.20
CA SER A 305 -23.51 4.68 15.28
C SER A 305 -23.27 3.68 14.13
N ILE A 306 -22.05 3.23 14.02
CA ILE A 306 -21.65 2.16 13.11
C ILE A 306 -21.03 1.05 13.98
N ALA A 307 -21.59 -0.15 13.90
CA ALA A 307 -21.10 -1.27 14.71
C ALA A 307 -19.71 -1.75 14.23
N ASN A 308 -19.50 -1.81 12.90
CA ASN A 308 -18.21 -2.16 12.32
C ASN A 308 -17.88 -1.22 11.16
N PHE A 309 -16.83 -0.45 11.32
CA PHE A 309 -16.25 0.36 10.24
C PHE A 309 -14.87 -0.19 9.92
N SER A 310 -14.61 -0.48 8.66
CA SER A 310 -13.29 -0.91 8.20
C SER A 310 -12.88 -0.25 6.90
N MET A 311 -11.63 0.18 6.84
CA MET A 311 -10.99 0.68 5.64
C MET A 311 -9.64 -0.05 5.55
N GLU A 312 -9.54 -0.94 4.57
CA GLU A 312 -8.36 -1.80 4.45
C GLU A 312 -7.85 -1.84 3.01
N ASN A 313 -6.54 -2.03 2.84
CA ASN A 313 -5.87 -2.16 1.54
C ASN A 313 -6.19 -1.00 0.57
N SER A 314 -6.42 0.19 1.09
CA SER A 314 -6.99 1.29 0.34
C SER A 314 -6.05 2.48 0.27
N THR A 315 -6.17 3.27 -0.80
CA THR A 315 -5.42 4.51 -0.97
C THR A 315 -6.34 5.71 -0.77
N ILE A 316 -5.99 6.59 0.15
CA ILE A 316 -6.77 7.78 0.48
C ILE A 316 -6.02 9.02 -0.02
N LYS A 317 -6.50 9.55 -1.14
CA LYS A 317 -5.94 10.73 -1.80
C LYS A 317 -6.62 11.99 -1.30
N ILE A 318 -5.84 12.91 -0.73
CA ILE A 318 -6.34 14.17 -0.18
C ILE A 318 -6.03 15.29 -1.17
N THR A 319 -7.07 15.90 -1.74
CA THR A 319 -6.94 16.94 -2.77
C THR A 319 -7.26 18.34 -2.26
N ALA A 320 -7.94 18.46 -1.12
CA ALA A 320 -8.28 19.73 -0.53
C ALA A 320 -7.21 20.20 0.47
N VAL A 321 -7.10 21.53 0.63
CA VAL A 321 -6.15 22.18 1.56
C VAL A 321 -6.74 22.46 2.96
N THR A 322 -7.94 21.94 3.21
CA THR A 322 -8.62 22.08 4.49
C THR A 322 -8.56 20.79 5.29
N GLN A 323 -8.83 20.85 6.59
CA GLN A 323 -8.89 19.66 7.44
C GLN A 323 -9.87 18.62 6.86
N GLN A 324 -9.40 17.38 6.75
CA GLN A 324 -10.14 16.26 6.21
C GLN A 324 -10.53 15.29 7.33
N PHE A 325 -11.70 14.69 7.20
CA PHE A 325 -12.20 13.72 8.16
C PHE A 325 -12.63 12.43 7.46
N ILE A 326 -12.30 11.30 8.05
CA ILE A 326 -12.92 10.02 7.67
C ILE A 326 -14.28 9.93 8.39
N ILE A 327 -14.29 9.89 9.71
CA ILE A 327 -15.52 9.91 10.50
C ILE A 327 -15.56 11.21 11.31
N ASN A 328 -16.61 12.01 11.10
CA ASN A 328 -16.83 13.23 11.84
C ASN A 328 -18.17 13.20 12.58
N THR A 329 -18.14 13.20 13.88
CA THR A 329 -19.34 13.33 14.71
C THR A 329 -19.31 14.65 15.46
N SER A 330 -20.46 15.14 15.89
CA SER A 330 -20.52 16.32 16.74
C SER A 330 -19.87 16.04 18.08
N SER A 331 -19.03 16.95 18.57
CA SER A 331 -18.36 16.83 19.88
C SER A 331 -19.31 16.72 21.07
N ASN A 332 -20.57 17.08 20.90
CA ASN A 332 -21.59 17.03 21.94
C ASN A 332 -22.46 15.76 21.84
N LYS A 333 -22.09 14.80 21.01
CA LYS A 333 -22.87 13.58 20.75
C LYS A 333 -22.19 12.37 21.38
N ASN A 334 -22.93 11.66 22.22
CA ASN A 334 -22.50 10.38 22.79
C ASN A 334 -22.92 9.26 21.84
N GLN A 335 -21.94 8.70 21.15
CA GLN A 335 -22.14 7.62 20.19
C GLN A 335 -21.11 6.54 20.45
N ASP A 336 -21.57 5.33 20.66
CA ASP A 336 -20.69 4.18 20.89
C ASP A 336 -20.55 3.39 19.58
N TYR A 337 -19.33 3.40 19.06
CA TYR A 337 -18.96 2.59 17.91
C TYR A 337 -18.41 1.25 18.38
N GLY A 338 -18.64 0.21 17.59
CA GLY A 338 -18.07 -1.11 17.84
C GLY A 338 -16.60 -1.17 17.39
N ASN A 339 -16.34 -1.87 16.31
CA ASN A 339 -14.98 -2.01 15.75
C ASN A 339 -14.70 -0.94 14.71
N VAL A 340 -13.58 -0.24 14.85
CA VAL A 340 -13.09 0.73 13.86
C VAL A 340 -11.69 0.30 13.42
N ILE A 341 -11.53 -0.02 12.14
CA ILE A 341 -10.30 -0.61 11.58
C ILE A 341 -9.80 0.26 10.43
N PHE A 342 -8.55 0.68 10.54
CA PHE A 342 -7.74 1.24 9.46
C PHE A 342 -6.49 0.36 9.31
N ARG A 343 -6.42 -0.45 8.28
CA ARG A 343 -5.31 -1.39 8.09
C ARG A 343 -4.79 -1.37 6.67
N ASN A 344 -3.47 -1.36 6.53
CA ASN A 344 -2.80 -1.44 5.23
C ASN A 344 -3.29 -0.37 4.24
N ASN A 345 -3.40 0.89 4.71
CA ASN A 345 -3.84 1.99 3.87
C ASN A 345 -2.74 3.01 3.65
N THR A 346 -2.73 3.60 2.48
CA THR A 346 -1.91 4.76 2.15
C THR A 346 -2.75 6.03 2.20
N PHE A 347 -2.41 6.96 3.08
CA PHE A 347 -3.00 8.30 3.19
C PHE A 347 -1.99 9.32 2.67
N TYR A 348 -2.32 10.10 1.66
CA TYR A 348 -1.37 11.04 1.09
C TYR A 348 -2.01 12.29 0.47
N CYS A 349 -1.21 13.37 0.39
CA CYS A 349 -1.58 14.59 -0.31
C CYS A 349 -0.65 14.81 -1.52
N PRO A 350 -1.13 14.69 -2.76
CA PRO A 350 -0.29 14.81 -3.96
C PRO A 350 0.29 16.21 -4.19
N SER A 351 -0.28 17.26 -3.57
CA SER A 351 0.26 18.63 -3.68
C SER A 351 1.56 18.82 -2.92
N GLY A 352 2.01 17.84 -2.13
CA GLY A 352 3.17 17.93 -1.26
C GLY A 352 3.06 18.94 -0.12
N LYS A 353 1.89 19.58 0.04
CA LYS A 353 1.61 20.47 1.17
C LYS A 353 1.06 19.65 2.33
N VAL A 354 1.37 20.10 3.55
CA VAL A 354 0.78 19.51 4.74
C VAL A 354 -0.72 19.79 4.76
N ASN A 355 -1.49 18.74 4.92
CA ASN A 355 -2.92 18.80 5.19
C ASN A 355 -3.24 18.17 6.54
N GLN A 356 -4.31 18.66 7.16
CA GLN A 356 -4.80 18.07 8.40
C GLN A 356 -5.74 16.91 8.09
N LEU A 357 -5.44 15.74 8.66
CA LEU A 357 -6.26 14.55 8.61
C LEU A 357 -6.75 14.19 10.01
N VAL A 358 -8.02 13.81 10.10
CA VAL A 358 -8.62 13.22 11.29
C VAL A 358 -9.35 11.94 10.88
N LEU A 359 -8.93 10.81 11.42
CA LEU A 359 -9.55 9.52 11.16
C LEU A 359 -10.90 9.40 11.88
N PHE A 360 -10.96 9.86 13.11
CA PHE A 360 -12.18 9.87 13.91
C PHE A 360 -12.25 11.14 14.78
N ASN A 361 -13.31 11.92 14.61
CA ASN A 361 -13.57 13.09 15.45
C ASN A 361 -14.90 12.92 16.19
N GLY A 362 -14.84 12.83 17.51
CA GLY A 362 -16.02 12.70 18.34
C GLY A 362 -15.66 12.68 19.83
N SER A 363 -15.30 13.83 20.41
CA SER A 363 -14.81 13.94 21.78
C SER A 363 -15.78 13.46 22.87
N ALA A 364 -17.06 13.30 22.56
CA ALA A 364 -18.07 12.73 23.45
C ALA A 364 -18.46 11.28 23.08
N SER A 365 -17.85 10.71 22.05
CA SER A 365 -18.15 9.37 21.53
C SER A 365 -17.16 8.32 22.07
N GLY A 366 -17.54 7.04 22.00
CA GLY A 366 -16.71 5.89 22.35
C GLY A 366 -16.45 4.95 21.19
N ILE A 367 -15.34 4.24 21.23
CA ILE A 367 -15.01 3.12 20.34
C ILE A 367 -14.67 1.90 21.19
N ALA A 368 -15.34 0.77 20.92
CA ALA A 368 -15.09 -0.46 21.65
C ALA A 368 -13.76 -1.12 21.24
N SER A 369 -13.38 -1.03 19.95
CA SER A 369 -12.10 -1.54 19.46
C SER A 369 -11.58 -0.68 18.30
N LEU A 370 -10.39 -0.12 18.45
CA LEU A 370 -9.69 0.66 17.43
C LEU A 370 -8.44 -0.08 16.95
N THR A 371 -8.35 -0.29 15.65
CA THR A 371 -7.17 -0.83 14.98
C THR A 371 -6.63 0.17 13.98
N ILE A 372 -5.35 0.56 14.11
CA ILE A 372 -4.60 1.38 13.14
C ILE A 372 -3.28 0.67 12.90
N GLU A 373 -3.22 -0.19 11.88
CA GLU A 373 -2.08 -1.08 11.66
C GLU A 373 -1.57 -1.00 10.23
N ASN A 374 -0.26 -0.98 10.06
CA ASN A 374 0.39 -1.02 8.75
C ASN A 374 -0.11 0.06 7.78
N ASN A 375 -0.34 1.29 8.26
CA ASN A 375 -0.71 2.39 7.39
C ASN A 375 0.48 3.31 7.12
N THR A 376 0.49 3.92 5.95
CA THR A 376 1.46 4.94 5.54
C THR A 376 0.76 6.30 5.46
N PHE A 377 1.28 7.29 6.19
CA PHE A 377 0.77 8.67 6.23
C PHE A 377 1.83 9.62 5.68
N ILE A 378 1.57 10.24 4.53
CA ILE A 378 2.52 11.09 3.81
C ILE A 378 2.07 12.54 3.79
N ASN A 379 2.86 13.45 4.38
CA ASN A 379 2.58 14.87 4.48
C ASN A 379 1.20 15.19 5.07
N LEU A 380 0.80 14.40 6.05
CA LEU A 380 -0.44 14.57 6.76
C LEU A 380 -0.15 14.87 8.21
N GLU A 381 -0.82 15.87 8.72
CA GLU A 381 -0.73 16.30 10.10
C GLU A 381 -2.12 16.34 10.72
N THR A 382 -2.13 16.55 11.99
CA THR A 382 -3.34 16.91 12.70
C THR A 382 -3.00 18.06 13.66
N ASN A 383 -4.00 18.76 14.11
CA ASN A 383 -3.83 19.74 15.18
C ASN A 383 -3.75 19.01 16.55
N THR A 384 -3.76 19.74 17.63
CA THR A 384 -3.81 19.21 18.99
C THR A 384 -5.06 18.35 19.26
N GLY A 385 -6.01 18.28 18.32
CA GLY A 385 -7.17 17.39 18.36
C GLY A 385 -6.86 15.93 18.10
N GLY A 386 -5.72 15.64 17.44
CA GLY A 386 -5.29 14.27 17.14
C GLY A 386 -5.91 13.68 15.87
N TYR A 387 -5.28 12.64 15.31
CA TYR A 387 -5.88 11.82 14.26
C TYR A 387 -7.12 11.11 14.78
N VAL A 388 -7.11 10.72 16.04
CA VAL A 388 -8.25 10.16 16.75
C VAL A 388 -8.58 11.04 17.94
N ASN A 389 -9.68 11.77 17.86
CA ASN A 389 -10.22 12.60 18.92
C ASN A 389 -11.55 11.98 19.41
N ILE A 390 -11.52 11.32 20.54
CA ILE A 390 -12.62 10.49 21.03
C ILE A 390 -12.73 10.58 22.55
N GLY A 391 -13.93 10.40 23.10
CA GLY A 391 -14.15 10.47 24.54
C GLY A 391 -13.72 9.22 25.30
N ASN A 392 -13.97 8.04 24.74
CA ASN A 392 -13.64 6.76 25.33
C ASN A 392 -13.13 5.76 24.29
N LEU A 393 -12.09 5.03 24.64
CA LEU A 393 -11.48 3.99 23.82
C LEU A 393 -11.24 2.75 24.70
N ALA A 394 -11.95 1.66 24.40
CA ALA A 394 -11.93 0.49 25.27
C ALA A 394 -10.78 -0.48 24.96
N LYS A 395 -10.49 -0.71 23.67
CA LYS A 395 -9.40 -1.56 23.20
C LYS A 395 -8.65 -0.92 22.02
N THR A 396 -7.33 -1.08 21.98
CA THR A 396 -6.49 -0.41 21.00
C THR A 396 -5.43 -1.33 20.43
N SER A 397 -5.26 -1.29 19.10
CA SER A 397 -4.10 -1.85 18.42
C SER A 397 -3.57 -0.84 17.40
N ILE A 398 -2.43 -0.20 17.71
CA ILE A 398 -1.81 0.82 16.86
C ILE A 398 -0.36 0.41 16.68
N LYS A 399 -0.02 -0.14 15.52
CA LYS A 399 1.32 -0.66 15.26
C LYS A 399 1.74 -0.63 13.81
N ASN A 400 3.05 -0.65 13.60
CA ASN A 400 3.68 -0.78 12.29
C ASN A 400 3.25 0.32 11.30
N ASN A 401 2.89 1.50 11.78
CA ASN A 401 2.55 2.61 10.90
C ASN A 401 3.79 3.44 10.57
N ILE A 402 3.83 4.01 9.37
CA ILE A 402 4.82 5.01 8.95
C ILE A 402 4.15 6.37 8.88
N PHE A 403 4.66 7.34 9.64
CA PHE A 403 4.34 8.76 9.54
C PHE A 403 5.53 9.48 8.92
N TRP A 404 5.33 10.03 7.74
CA TRP A 404 6.39 10.70 6.98
C TRP A 404 6.00 12.13 6.63
N THR A 405 6.88 13.10 6.90
CA THR A 405 6.67 14.49 6.53
C THR A 405 7.98 15.21 6.22
N ASN A 406 7.97 16.00 5.16
CA ASN A 406 9.05 16.89 4.78
C ASN A 406 8.63 18.36 4.67
N THR A 407 7.46 18.70 5.19
CA THR A 407 6.86 20.02 5.06
C THR A 407 6.76 20.73 6.42
N ASP A 408 6.80 22.07 6.39
CA ASP A 408 6.63 22.89 7.58
C ASP A 408 5.21 22.80 8.10
N GLY A 409 5.07 22.27 9.31
CA GLY A 409 3.83 22.34 10.09
C GLY A 409 3.98 23.32 11.25
N THR A 410 2.88 23.76 11.79
CA THR A 410 2.84 24.64 12.95
C THR A 410 2.18 23.95 14.14
N GLY A 411 2.93 23.72 15.20
CA GLY A 411 2.40 23.26 16.47
C GLY A 411 2.70 21.79 16.80
N ASN A 412 1.93 21.22 17.70
CA ASN A 412 2.06 19.82 18.13
C ASN A 412 1.15 18.93 17.27
N VAL A 413 1.69 17.84 16.77
CA VAL A 413 0.92 16.78 16.12
C VAL A 413 0.70 15.64 17.12
N VAL A 414 -0.53 15.20 17.27
CA VAL A 414 -0.93 14.14 18.17
C VAL A 414 -1.59 13.03 17.38
N ILE A 415 -1.24 11.78 17.61
CA ILE A 415 -1.93 10.67 16.95
C ILE A 415 -3.24 10.36 17.69
N ILE A 416 -3.16 10.13 18.98
CA ILE A 416 -4.32 9.78 19.82
C ILE A 416 -4.52 10.84 20.89
N ARG A 417 -5.73 11.39 20.96
CA ARG A 417 -6.14 12.33 22.02
C ARG A 417 -7.17 11.77 23.02
N PRO A 418 -7.48 10.53 23.13
CA PRO A 418 -8.48 10.09 24.09
C PRO A 418 -7.94 10.04 25.49
N GLN A 419 -8.89 10.06 26.41
CA GLN A 419 -8.66 9.51 27.74
C GLN A 419 -8.94 8.01 27.64
N ILE A 420 -7.88 7.21 27.61
CA ILE A 420 -8.02 5.76 27.66
C ILE A 420 -8.32 5.39 29.11
N THR A 421 -9.53 4.92 29.37
CA THR A 421 -9.95 4.45 30.67
C THR A 421 -9.95 2.92 30.70
N SER A 422 -9.03 2.32 31.40
CA SER A 422 -8.89 0.85 31.60
C SER A 422 -8.44 0.07 30.36
N PRO A 423 -7.21 0.29 29.86
CA PRO A 423 -6.66 -0.51 28.77
C PRO A 423 -6.32 -1.93 29.25
N THR A 424 -6.94 -2.94 28.66
CA THR A 424 -6.55 -4.34 28.87
C THR A 424 -6.27 -5.00 27.52
N GLY A 425 -5.03 -5.45 27.33
CA GLY A 425 -4.60 -6.12 26.11
C GLY A 425 -4.41 -5.19 24.92
N ASP A 426 -4.10 -3.92 25.20
CA ASP A 426 -3.81 -2.91 24.18
C ASP A 426 -2.39 -3.03 23.65
N ILE A 427 -2.21 -2.70 22.37
CA ILE A 427 -0.92 -2.65 21.70
C ILE A 427 -0.74 -1.26 21.13
N CYS A 428 0.36 -0.60 21.46
CA CYS A 428 0.83 0.60 20.80
C CYS A 428 2.35 0.51 20.69
N ALA A 429 2.84 0.04 19.54
CA ALA A 429 4.25 -0.24 19.35
C ALA A 429 4.66 -0.09 17.88
N ASP A 430 5.94 0.05 17.65
CA ASP A 430 6.54 -0.03 16.32
C ASP A 430 5.94 0.97 15.31
N ASN A 431 5.58 2.17 15.76
CA ASN A 431 5.12 3.25 14.90
C ASN A 431 6.29 4.17 14.56
N LEU A 432 6.63 4.26 13.28
CA LEU A 432 7.79 4.98 12.78
C LEU A 432 7.43 6.42 12.43
N LEU A 433 8.33 7.34 12.75
CA LEU A 433 8.22 8.75 12.37
C LEU A 433 9.48 9.21 11.66
N TYR A 434 9.36 9.61 10.40
CA TYR A 434 10.36 10.37 9.70
C TYR A 434 9.88 11.80 9.45
N LYS A 435 10.67 12.79 9.90
CA LYS A 435 10.39 14.20 9.69
C LYS A 435 11.67 14.97 9.45
N THR A 436 11.63 15.93 8.54
CA THR A 436 12.73 16.85 8.31
C THR A 436 12.64 18.12 9.15
N MET A 437 11.52 18.29 9.88
CA MET A 437 11.15 19.51 10.61
C MET A 437 11.21 19.33 12.13
N THR A 438 11.27 20.46 12.85
CA THR A 438 11.55 20.48 14.31
C THR A 438 10.32 20.45 15.20
N TYR A 439 9.10 20.57 14.66
CA TYR A 439 7.90 20.58 15.50
C TYR A 439 7.59 19.20 16.12
N ASN A 440 6.84 19.24 17.22
CA ASN A 440 6.68 18.10 18.12
C ASN A 440 5.59 17.15 17.63
N TRP A 441 5.93 15.87 17.53
CA TRP A 441 5.00 14.77 17.29
C TRP A 441 4.91 13.89 18.53
N GLN A 442 3.70 13.53 18.91
CA GLN A 442 3.40 12.70 20.07
C GLN A 442 2.42 11.60 19.70
N MET A 443 2.65 10.38 20.17
CA MET A 443 1.68 9.31 20.03
C MET A 443 0.40 9.65 20.81
N PHE A 444 0.55 10.12 22.04
CA PHE A 444 -0.55 10.46 22.93
C PHE A 444 -0.49 11.93 23.37
N TYR A 445 -1.66 12.55 23.52
CA TYR A 445 -1.75 13.93 23.98
C TYR A 445 -1.07 14.16 25.34
N GLY A 446 -0.19 15.14 25.38
CA GLY A 446 0.58 15.50 26.56
C GLY A 446 1.77 14.58 26.82
N GLY A 447 2.15 13.69 25.90
CA GLY A 447 3.30 12.80 26.01
C GLY A 447 3.20 11.77 27.15
N LYS A 448 1.99 11.42 27.57
CA LYS A 448 1.76 10.44 28.63
C LYS A 448 1.31 9.13 28.02
N LEU A 449 2.11 8.09 28.20
CA LEU A 449 1.74 6.72 27.81
C LEU A 449 0.58 6.22 28.70
N PRO A 450 -0.53 5.77 28.12
CA PRO A 450 -1.75 5.49 28.86
C PRO A 450 -1.79 4.12 29.54
N PHE A 451 -0.88 3.21 29.17
CA PHE A 451 -0.79 1.85 29.71
C PHE A 451 0.65 1.33 29.66
N GLU A 452 0.93 0.30 30.45
CA GLU A 452 2.24 -0.37 30.46
C GLU A 452 2.49 -1.07 29.10
N GLY A 453 3.67 -0.86 28.53
CA GLY A 453 4.06 -1.40 27.23
C GLY A 453 3.61 -0.55 26.03
N ALA A 454 2.93 0.58 26.24
CA ALA A 454 2.73 1.55 25.18
C ALA A 454 4.05 2.24 24.81
N GLU A 455 4.29 2.50 23.54
CA GLU A 455 5.48 3.16 23.02
C GLU A 455 5.15 4.50 22.38
N GLU A 456 6.08 5.43 22.48
CA GLU A 456 6.07 6.65 21.66
C GLU A 456 6.49 6.36 20.23
N LEU A 457 6.32 7.34 19.33
CA LEU A 457 6.78 7.24 17.95
C LEU A 457 8.29 7.02 17.88
N LYS A 458 8.73 6.01 17.15
CA LYS A 458 10.16 5.77 16.87
C LYS A 458 10.66 6.75 15.82
N ALA A 459 11.40 7.76 16.23
CA ALA A 459 11.99 8.74 15.31
C ALA A 459 13.10 8.11 14.47
N LEU A 460 12.98 8.19 13.15
CA LEU A 460 13.97 7.71 12.19
C LEU A 460 14.99 8.80 11.88
N THR A 461 16.26 8.41 11.73
CA THR A 461 17.36 9.28 11.31
C THR A 461 17.58 9.28 9.80
N SER A 462 17.06 8.27 9.09
CA SER A 462 17.09 8.14 7.64
C SER A 462 15.66 8.01 7.09
N ASN A 463 15.49 8.43 5.84
CA ASN A 463 14.20 8.30 5.17
C ASN A 463 13.88 6.82 4.86
N PRO A 464 12.76 6.27 5.33
CA PRO A 464 12.46 4.87 5.16
C PRO A 464 12.19 4.47 3.69
N PHE A 465 12.02 5.45 2.80
CA PHE A 465 11.78 5.21 1.37
C PHE A 465 13.05 5.35 0.51
N ASP A 466 14.20 5.71 1.10
CA ASP A 466 15.47 5.78 0.37
C ASP A 466 15.93 4.35 0.01
N GLY A 467 16.06 4.07 -1.29
CA GLY A 467 16.30 2.72 -1.82
C GLY A 467 15.04 1.87 -2.01
N GLY A 468 13.88 2.42 -1.70
CA GLY A 468 12.55 1.91 -2.05
C GLY A 468 11.89 2.76 -3.15
N THR A 469 10.58 2.98 -3.05
CA THR A 469 9.82 3.84 -3.98
C THR A 469 9.14 4.97 -3.23
N PHE A 470 9.24 6.19 -3.75
CA PHE A 470 8.52 7.36 -3.26
C PHE A 470 7.92 8.12 -4.45
N ASP A 471 6.67 7.83 -4.80
CA ASP A 471 5.95 8.52 -5.88
C ASP A 471 4.71 9.24 -5.33
N LEU A 472 4.90 10.51 -5.03
CA LEU A 472 3.85 11.35 -4.45
C LEU A 472 2.70 11.62 -5.44
N ALA A 473 2.97 11.63 -6.75
CA ALA A 473 1.96 11.92 -7.75
C ALA A 473 0.94 10.77 -7.87
N ASN A 474 1.43 9.55 -7.82
CA ASN A 474 0.64 8.33 -7.95
C ASN A 474 0.25 7.71 -6.61
N GLY A 475 0.81 8.19 -5.49
CA GLY A 475 0.53 7.67 -4.15
C GLY A 475 1.16 6.30 -3.89
N ILE A 476 2.35 6.07 -4.46
CA ILE A 476 3.10 4.81 -4.31
C ILE A 476 4.28 5.04 -3.37
N PHE A 477 4.27 4.34 -2.24
CA PHE A 477 5.29 4.49 -1.19
C PHE A 477 5.71 3.10 -0.69
N VAL A 478 6.83 2.61 -1.20
CA VAL A 478 7.41 1.31 -0.80
C VAL A 478 8.63 1.57 0.06
N PRO A 479 8.60 1.20 1.34
CA PRO A 479 9.78 1.29 2.18
C PRO A 479 10.91 0.42 1.65
N ASN A 480 12.14 0.79 2.00
CA ASN A 480 13.29 -0.08 1.72
C ASN A 480 13.23 -1.37 2.56
N ALA A 481 14.14 -2.30 2.31
CA ALA A 481 14.11 -3.64 2.92
C ALA A 481 14.20 -3.63 4.46
N GLU A 482 14.83 -2.61 5.06
CA GLU A 482 14.92 -2.47 6.52
C GLU A 482 13.56 -2.19 7.17
N TYR A 483 12.68 -1.51 6.44
CA TYR A 483 11.35 -1.09 6.94
C TYR A 483 10.19 -1.80 6.23
N ALA A 484 10.44 -2.92 5.53
CA ALA A 484 9.45 -3.62 4.73
C ALA A 484 8.24 -4.19 5.52
N GLU A 485 8.38 -4.34 6.84
CA GLU A 485 7.29 -4.80 7.72
C GLU A 485 6.36 -3.67 8.18
N TYR A 486 6.71 -2.41 7.85
CA TYR A 486 6.00 -1.22 8.30
C TYR A 486 5.26 -0.56 7.13
N GLY A 487 4.20 0.14 7.48
CA GLY A 487 3.41 0.89 6.51
C GLY A 487 2.52 0.01 5.63
N ALA A 488 1.90 0.65 4.65
CA ALA A 488 1.04 -0.02 3.69
C ALA A 488 1.86 -0.78 2.63
N THR A 489 1.34 -1.92 2.21
CA THR A 489 1.91 -2.77 1.15
C THR A 489 1.02 -2.83 -0.09
N ASN A 490 0.02 -1.94 -0.20
CA ASN A 490 -0.98 -1.88 -1.26
C ASN A 490 -0.57 -0.98 -2.44
#